data_d91f2a985d6f62faf209da916dcb125b
#
_entry.id   d91f2a985d6f62faf209da916dcb125b
#
_cell.length_a   1.000
_cell.length_b   1.000
_cell.length_c   1.000
_cell.angle_alpha   90.00
_cell.angle_beta   90.00
_cell.angle_gamma   90.00
#
_symmetry.space_group_name_H-M   'P 1'
#
loop_
_entity.id
_entity.type
_entity.pdbx_description
1 polymer ?
#
loop_
_entity_poly.entity_id
_entity_poly.type
_entity_poly.pdbx_seq_one_letter_code
_entity_poly.pdbx_strand_id
1 'polypeptide(L)'
;MCQAINKETSEKNQNPIKIHIETSGVNKISGHFDWITLSPKRHLPPKTYFLENCNELKIIINDQKDIDFAIDIKQEIMNKFQNLSSKSDFDKLDKKYYLQPAWKNVNGVSLTIDFIKNNPEWNLSLQTHKYLKIK
;
A
#
# COMPACT_ATOMS: atom_id res chain seq x y z
N MET A 1 6.56 -4.57 21.01
CA MET A 1 5.49 -3.62 21.30
C MET A 1 4.16 -4.01 20.67
N CYS A 2 4.13 -4.24 19.38
CA CYS A 2 2.88 -4.65 18.73
C CYS A 2 2.31 -5.94 19.31
N GLN A 3 3.15 -6.93 19.56
CA GLN A 3 2.74 -8.19 20.17
C GLN A 3 2.25 -8.02 21.60
N ALA A 4 2.88 -7.12 22.35
CA ALA A 4 2.48 -6.85 23.73
C ALA A 4 1.07 -6.26 23.78
N ILE A 5 0.73 -5.34 22.89
CA ILE A 5 -0.60 -4.75 22.82
C ILE A 5 -1.65 -5.82 22.50
N ASN A 6 -1.39 -6.66 21.50
CA ASN A 6 -2.30 -7.74 21.13
C ASN A 6 -2.48 -8.74 22.25
N LYS A 7 -1.41 -9.10 22.94
CA LYS A 7 -1.44 -10.03 24.04
C LYS A 7 -2.28 -9.47 25.19
N GLU A 8 -2.09 -8.19 25.52
CA GLU A 8 -2.83 -7.53 26.57
C GLU A 8 -4.32 -7.50 26.26
N THR A 9 -4.68 -7.17 25.01
CA THR A 9 -6.07 -7.17 24.55
C THR A 9 -6.68 -8.55 24.67
N SER A 10 -5.94 -9.59 24.29
CA SER A 10 -6.39 -10.98 24.39
C SER A 10 -6.64 -11.38 25.85
N GLU A 11 -5.76 -10.98 26.75
CA GLU A 11 -5.90 -11.29 28.19
C GLU A 11 -7.16 -10.67 28.77
N LYS A 12 -7.60 -9.52 28.22
CA LYS A 12 -8.83 -8.86 28.64
C LYS A 12 -10.08 -9.46 27.97
N ASN A 13 -9.91 -10.57 27.27
CA ASN A 13 -10.99 -11.28 26.58
C ASN A 13 -11.70 -10.42 25.54
N GLN A 14 -10.94 -9.58 24.83
CA GLN A 14 -11.43 -8.75 23.75
C GLN A 14 -10.81 -9.24 22.43
N ASN A 15 -11.41 -8.82 21.31
CA ASN A 15 -10.81 -9.10 20.00
C ASN A 15 -9.43 -8.47 19.94
N PRO A 16 -8.42 -9.19 19.39
CA PRO A 16 -7.10 -8.62 19.25
C PRO A 16 -7.12 -7.33 18.45
N ILE A 17 -6.30 -6.37 18.88
CA ILE A 17 -6.10 -5.15 18.11
C ILE A 17 -5.31 -5.51 16.86
N LYS A 18 -5.84 -5.14 15.70
CA LYS A 18 -5.11 -5.31 14.45
C LYS A 18 -4.19 -4.12 14.24
N ILE A 19 -2.96 -4.44 13.86
CA ILE A 19 -1.91 -3.45 13.73
C ILE A 19 -1.62 -3.21 12.26
N HIS A 20 -1.89 -1.99 11.82
CA HIS A 20 -1.62 -1.55 10.47
C HIS A 20 -0.41 -0.63 10.47
N ILE A 21 0.42 -0.76 9.46
CA ILE A 21 1.56 0.13 9.28
C ILE A 21 1.56 0.63 7.83
N GLU A 22 1.94 1.89 7.66
CA GLU A 22 2.25 2.44 6.35
C GLU A 22 3.73 2.77 6.33
N THR A 23 4.43 2.32 5.29
CA THR A 23 5.87 2.49 5.20
C THR A 23 6.30 2.75 3.74
N SER A 24 7.39 3.48 3.58
CA SER A 24 8.01 3.64 2.26
C SER A 24 8.81 2.42 1.82
N GLY A 25 9.05 1.48 2.75
CA GLY A 25 9.77 0.25 2.45
C GLY A 25 11.29 0.40 2.40
N VAL A 26 11.82 1.54 2.82
CA VAL A 26 13.27 1.79 2.76
C VAL A 26 13.99 1.15 3.95
N ASN A 27 13.38 1.19 5.12
CA ASN A 27 13.99 0.68 6.35
C ASN A 27 13.32 -0.61 6.78
N LYS A 28 14.12 -1.50 7.38
CA LYS A 28 13.56 -2.72 7.98
C LYS A 28 12.64 -2.34 9.14
N ILE A 29 11.58 -3.11 9.28
CA ILE A 29 10.69 -3.02 10.43
C ILE A 29 10.71 -4.34 11.18
N SER A 30 10.51 -4.28 12.49
CA SER A 30 10.45 -5.49 13.32
C SER A 30 9.07 -5.59 13.94
N GLY A 31 8.70 -6.82 14.29
CA GLY A 31 7.41 -7.10 14.90
C GLY A 31 6.43 -7.70 13.90
N HIS A 32 5.23 -7.98 14.39
CA HIS A 32 4.16 -8.55 13.58
C HIS A 32 3.15 -7.46 13.23
N PHE A 33 2.82 -7.38 11.94
CA PHE A 33 1.83 -6.43 11.45
C PHE A 33 0.74 -7.20 10.73
N ASP A 34 -0.50 -6.85 11.05
CA ASP A 34 -1.68 -7.49 10.42
C ASP A 34 -1.93 -6.95 9.02
N TRP A 35 -1.51 -5.72 8.75
CA TRP A 35 -1.70 -5.07 7.47
C TRP A 35 -0.54 -4.12 7.19
N ILE A 36 0.08 -4.27 6.04
CA ILE A 36 1.18 -3.41 5.60
C ILE A 36 0.75 -2.66 4.35
N THR A 37 0.73 -1.33 4.44
CA THR A 37 0.56 -0.45 3.29
C THR A 37 1.94 0.03 2.86
N LEU A 38 2.33 -0.33 1.66
CA LEU A 38 3.59 0.13 1.08
C LEU A 38 3.33 1.38 0.25
N SER A 39 3.95 2.49 0.64
CA SER A 39 3.87 3.76 -0.08
C SER A 39 5.28 4.20 -0.49
N PRO A 40 5.85 3.56 -1.53
CA PRO A 40 7.24 3.81 -1.89
C PRO A 40 7.41 5.17 -2.55
N LYS A 41 8.62 5.68 -2.45
CA LYS A 41 9.01 6.95 -3.08
C LYS A 41 9.80 6.65 -4.35
N ARG A 42 9.55 7.43 -5.40
CA ARG A 42 10.21 7.23 -6.70
C ARG A 42 11.74 7.30 -6.61
N HIS A 43 12.25 8.12 -5.68
CA HIS A 43 13.70 8.31 -5.51
C HIS A 43 14.34 7.31 -4.56
N LEU A 44 13.56 6.53 -3.82
CA LEU A 44 14.04 5.60 -2.82
C LEU A 44 13.29 4.28 -2.98
N PRO A 45 13.77 3.38 -3.84
CA PRO A 45 13.08 2.10 -4.09
C PRO A 45 12.89 1.30 -2.81
N PRO A 46 11.75 0.62 -2.67
CA PRO A 46 11.49 -0.19 -1.48
C PRO A 46 12.31 -1.48 -1.50
N LYS A 47 12.55 -2.04 -0.31
CA LYS A 47 13.20 -3.34 -0.19
C LYS A 47 12.26 -4.44 -0.71
N THR A 48 12.87 -5.49 -1.24
CA THR A 48 12.15 -6.65 -1.80
C THR A 48 11.15 -7.24 -0.81
N TYR A 49 11.52 -7.31 0.48
CA TYR A 49 10.63 -7.82 1.52
C TYR A 49 9.24 -7.17 1.46
N PHE A 50 9.18 -5.86 1.27
CA PHE A 50 7.90 -5.15 1.26
C PHE A 50 7.11 -5.39 -0.02
N LEU A 51 7.79 -5.59 -1.14
CA LEU A 51 7.12 -5.95 -2.39
C LEU A 51 6.42 -7.31 -2.26
N GLU A 52 7.02 -8.22 -1.53
CA GLU A 52 6.47 -9.56 -1.32
C GLU A 52 5.39 -9.60 -0.24
N ASN A 53 5.51 -8.78 0.78
CA ASN A 53 4.71 -8.91 1.99
C ASN A 53 3.68 -7.79 2.22
N CYS A 54 3.65 -6.75 1.40
CA CYS A 54 2.63 -5.72 1.57
C CYS A 54 1.25 -6.26 1.21
N ASN A 55 0.25 -5.76 1.90
CA ASN A 55 -1.15 -6.07 1.62
C ASN A 55 -1.75 -5.05 0.67
N GLU A 56 -1.18 -3.84 0.67
CA GLU A 56 -1.69 -2.71 -0.09
C GLU A 56 -0.53 -1.89 -0.61
N LEU A 57 -0.63 -1.50 -1.87
CA LEU A 57 0.31 -0.58 -2.49
C LEU A 57 -0.41 0.75 -2.71
N LYS A 58 0.18 1.84 -2.25
CA LYS A 58 -0.38 3.18 -2.43
C LYS A 58 0.70 4.10 -2.99
N ILE A 59 0.44 4.69 -4.14
CA ILE A 59 1.38 5.58 -4.81
C ILE A 59 0.78 6.98 -4.87
N ILE A 60 1.56 7.96 -4.44
CA ILE A 60 1.17 9.37 -4.49
C ILE A 60 1.50 9.93 -5.88
N ILE A 61 0.51 10.54 -6.52
CA ILE A 61 0.61 10.98 -7.90
C ILE A 61 0.68 12.51 -7.98
N ASN A 62 1.80 13.00 -8.48
CA ASN A 62 1.99 14.41 -8.81
C ASN A 62 1.98 14.62 -10.33
N ASP A 63 2.60 13.71 -11.07
CA ASP A 63 2.80 13.83 -12.50
C ASP A 63 2.80 12.45 -13.18
N GLN A 64 3.00 12.45 -14.50
CA GLN A 64 3.00 11.22 -15.29
C GLN A 64 4.09 10.25 -14.85
N LYS A 65 5.22 10.75 -14.38
CA LYS A 65 6.33 9.89 -13.92
C LYS A 65 5.91 9.04 -12.72
N ASP A 66 5.01 9.57 -11.88
CA ASP A 66 4.49 8.80 -10.75
C ASP A 66 3.54 7.70 -11.21
N ILE A 67 2.77 7.93 -12.26
CA ILE A 67 1.95 6.88 -12.88
C ILE A 67 2.84 5.78 -13.42
N ASP A 68 3.90 6.15 -14.14
CA ASP A 68 4.86 5.19 -14.69
C ASP A 68 5.53 4.39 -13.57
N PHE A 69 5.91 5.06 -12.48
CA PHE A 69 6.47 4.40 -11.31
C PHE A 69 5.49 3.39 -10.69
N ALA A 70 4.22 3.78 -10.60
CA ALA A 70 3.18 2.88 -10.06
C ALA A 70 3.05 1.61 -10.89
N ILE A 71 3.06 1.75 -12.22
CA ILE A 71 3.00 0.61 -13.13
C ILE A 71 4.20 -0.30 -12.93
N ASP A 72 5.39 0.28 -12.82
CA ASP A 72 6.63 -0.48 -12.64
C ASP A 72 6.65 -1.25 -11.32
N ILE A 73 6.24 -0.61 -10.22
CA ILE A 73 6.20 -1.26 -8.91
C ILE A 73 5.18 -2.40 -8.90
N LYS A 74 4.00 -2.16 -9.47
CA LYS A 74 2.99 -3.23 -9.56
C LYS A 74 3.54 -4.41 -10.36
N GLN A 75 4.23 -4.13 -11.46
CA GLN A 75 4.82 -5.18 -12.29
C GLN A 75 5.89 -5.97 -11.52
N GLU A 76 6.70 -5.30 -10.72
CA GLU A 76 7.69 -5.98 -9.88
C GLU A 76 7.02 -6.91 -8.87
N ILE A 77 5.94 -6.46 -8.25
CA ILE A 77 5.16 -7.29 -7.33
C ILE A 77 4.61 -8.51 -8.06
N MET A 78 4.01 -8.31 -9.23
CA MET A 78 3.44 -9.41 -10.01
C MET A 78 4.49 -10.42 -10.44
N ASN A 79 5.68 -9.94 -10.83
CA ASN A 79 6.77 -10.82 -11.28
C ASN A 79 7.25 -11.77 -10.18
N LYS A 80 7.16 -11.35 -8.93
CA LYS A 80 7.58 -12.19 -7.79
C LYS A 80 6.67 -13.40 -7.57
N PHE A 81 5.48 -13.39 -8.18
CA PHE A 81 4.50 -14.44 -7.99
C PHE A 81 4.16 -15.17 -9.30
N GLN A 82 5.04 -15.09 -10.31
CA GLN A 82 4.79 -15.70 -11.63
C GLN A 82 4.66 -17.22 -11.58
N ASN A 83 5.40 -17.87 -10.70
CA ASN A 83 5.47 -19.34 -10.64
C ASN A 83 4.71 -19.90 -9.45
N LEU A 84 3.55 -19.34 -9.16
CA LEU A 84 2.74 -19.79 -8.04
C LEU A 84 2.15 -21.15 -8.33
N SER A 85 2.25 -22.05 -7.36
CA SER A 85 1.74 -23.41 -7.47
C SER A 85 0.79 -23.80 -6.34
N SER A 86 0.69 -23.00 -5.29
CA SER A 86 -0.15 -23.31 -4.14
C SER A 86 -1.26 -22.27 -3.99
N LYS A 87 -2.35 -22.70 -3.35
CA LYS A 87 -3.48 -21.81 -3.07
C LYS A 87 -3.09 -20.66 -2.14
N SER A 88 -2.22 -20.94 -1.15
CA SER A 88 -1.76 -19.92 -0.23
C SER A 88 -0.95 -18.82 -0.94
N ASP A 89 -0.26 -19.17 -2.02
CA ASP A 89 0.47 -18.21 -2.83
C ASP A 89 -0.48 -17.31 -3.62
N PHE A 90 -1.59 -17.86 -4.12
CA PHE A 90 -2.61 -17.05 -4.78
C PHE A 90 -3.24 -16.04 -3.82
N ASP A 91 -3.40 -16.39 -2.55
CA ASP A 91 -3.90 -15.47 -1.55
C ASP A 91 -2.95 -14.27 -1.36
N LYS A 92 -1.65 -14.48 -1.55
CA LYS A 92 -0.66 -13.40 -1.49
C LYS A 92 -0.79 -12.43 -2.65
N LEU A 93 -1.43 -12.83 -3.75
CA LEU A 93 -1.69 -11.95 -4.89
C LEU A 93 -2.90 -11.05 -4.67
N ASP A 94 -3.70 -11.31 -3.64
CA ASP A 94 -4.87 -10.48 -3.35
C ASP A 94 -4.43 -9.20 -2.65
N LYS A 95 -3.61 -8.44 -3.35
CA LYS A 95 -3.15 -7.15 -2.89
C LYS A 95 -4.06 -6.06 -3.44
N LYS A 96 -4.20 -5.00 -2.69
CA LYS A 96 -4.98 -3.84 -3.11
C LYS A 96 -4.04 -2.76 -3.63
N TYR A 97 -4.46 -2.09 -4.69
CA TYR A 97 -3.65 -1.07 -5.36
C TYR A 97 -4.39 0.25 -5.34
N TYR A 98 -3.73 1.29 -4.81
CA TYR A 98 -4.30 2.62 -4.69
C TYR A 98 -3.40 3.67 -5.31
N LEU A 99 -4.01 4.64 -5.97
CA LEU A 99 -3.34 5.85 -6.41
C LEU A 99 -3.95 7.01 -5.64
N GLN A 100 -3.10 7.86 -5.07
CA GLN A 100 -3.53 8.99 -4.27
C GLN A 100 -3.00 10.28 -4.89
N PRO A 101 -3.87 11.15 -5.45
CA PRO A 101 -3.41 12.44 -5.95
C PRO A 101 -2.75 13.24 -4.83
N ALA A 102 -1.65 13.91 -5.16
CA ALA A 102 -0.98 14.78 -4.20
C ALA A 102 -1.92 15.93 -3.81
N TRP A 103 -1.81 16.36 -2.56
CA TRP A 103 -2.68 17.39 -2.02
C TRP A 103 -2.59 18.68 -2.84
N LYS A 104 -3.74 19.21 -3.24
CA LYS A 104 -3.89 20.45 -4.03
C LYS A 104 -3.23 20.39 -5.41
N ASN A 105 -2.95 19.21 -5.93
CA ASN A 105 -2.39 19.05 -7.27
C ASN A 105 -3.49 18.68 -8.26
N VAL A 106 -4.01 19.67 -8.99
CA VAL A 106 -5.09 19.47 -9.96
C VAL A 106 -4.69 18.50 -11.06
N ASN A 107 -3.45 18.61 -11.55
CA ASN A 107 -2.95 17.71 -12.59
C ASN A 107 -2.86 16.27 -12.07
N GLY A 108 -2.44 16.09 -10.82
CA GLY A 108 -2.39 14.78 -10.19
C GLY A 108 -3.76 14.14 -10.11
N VAL A 109 -4.80 14.93 -9.78
CA VAL A 109 -6.18 14.46 -9.72
C VAL A 109 -6.64 13.97 -11.09
N SER A 110 -6.46 14.79 -12.12
CA SER A 110 -6.88 14.44 -13.49
C SER A 110 -6.18 13.19 -13.99
N LEU A 111 -4.85 13.12 -13.82
CA LEU A 111 -4.06 11.97 -14.23
C LEU A 111 -4.52 10.70 -13.54
N THR A 112 -4.76 10.79 -12.23
CA THR A 112 -5.17 9.64 -11.44
C THR A 112 -6.53 9.12 -11.88
N ILE A 113 -7.50 10.01 -12.03
CA ILE A 113 -8.85 9.61 -12.43
C ILE A 113 -8.86 9.01 -13.82
N ASP A 114 -8.17 9.64 -14.77
CA ASP A 114 -8.10 9.14 -16.15
C ASP A 114 -7.44 7.76 -16.21
N PHE A 115 -6.37 7.58 -15.44
CA PHE A 115 -5.67 6.31 -15.40
C PHE A 115 -6.57 5.20 -14.84
N ILE A 116 -7.25 5.47 -13.72
CA ILE A 116 -8.11 4.48 -13.05
C ILE A 116 -9.27 4.06 -13.94
N LYS A 117 -9.84 4.99 -14.72
CA LYS A 117 -10.91 4.65 -15.65
C LYS A 117 -10.51 3.58 -16.65
N ASN A 118 -9.25 3.57 -17.06
CA ASN A 118 -8.72 2.61 -18.01
C ASN A 118 -8.02 1.42 -17.35
N ASN A 119 -7.85 1.47 -16.03
CA ASN A 119 -7.13 0.43 -15.27
C ASN A 119 -7.89 0.16 -13.97
N PRO A 120 -9.02 -0.58 -14.05
CA PRO A 120 -9.94 -0.73 -12.91
C PRO A 120 -9.38 -1.53 -11.74
N GLU A 121 -8.24 -2.19 -11.92
CA GLU A 121 -7.55 -2.86 -10.81
C GLU A 121 -6.95 -1.87 -9.80
N TRP A 122 -6.83 -0.60 -10.18
CA TRP A 122 -6.39 0.48 -9.28
C TRP A 122 -7.60 1.17 -8.68
N ASN A 123 -7.46 1.58 -7.42
CA ASN A 123 -8.48 2.29 -6.67
C ASN A 123 -8.02 3.71 -6.34
N LEU A 124 -8.95 4.62 -6.19
CA LEU A 124 -8.66 5.99 -5.80
C LEU A 124 -8.56 6.08 -4.28
N SER A 125 -7.49 6.70 -3.80
CA SER A 125 -7.31 7.05 -2.39
C SER A 125 -7.28 8.56 -2.25
N LEU A 126 -8.03 9.09 -1.29
CA LEU A 126 -8.08 10.53 -1.03
C LEU A 126 -7.63 10.81 0.40
N GLN A 127 -6.98 11.95 0.58
CA GLN A 127 -6.67 12.44 1.92
C GLN A 127 -7.89 13.18 2.47
N THR A 128 -8.91 12.43 2.81
CA THR A 128 -10.22 12.96 3.18
C THR A 128 -10.17 13.99 4.32
N HIS A 129 -9.30 13.73 5.29
CA HIS A 129 -9.13 14.64 6.42
C HIS A 129 -8.70 16.05 6.00
N LYS A 130 -7.90 16.16 4.93
CA LYS A 130 -7.47 17.46 4.41
C LYS A 130 -8.61 18.21 3.70
N TYR A 131 -9.42 17.46 2.95
CA TYR A 131 -10.59 18.06 2.27
C TYR A 131 -11.63 18.54 3.26
N LEU A 132 -11.79 17.83 4.36
CA LEU A 132 -12.75 18.17 5.41
C LEU A 132 -12.15 19.11 6.45
N LYS A 133 -10.89 19.50 6.31
CA LYS A 133 -10.15 20.33 7.27
C LYS A 133 -10.11 19.73 8.69
N ILE A 134 -10.07 18.42 8.75
CA ILE A 134 -9.95 17.66 9.99
C ILE A 134 -8.47 17.33 10.21
N LYS A 135 -8.01 17.47 11.43
CA LYS A 135 -6.63 17.14 11.80
C LYS A 135 -6.45 15.64 12.01
#